data_c41f960ce42d3efef94fef605211ed26
#
_entry.id   c41f960ce42d3efef94fef605211ed26
#
_cell.length_a   1.000
_cell.length_b   1.000
_cell.length_c   1.000
_cell.angle_alpha   90.00
_cell.angle_beta   90.00
_cell.angle_gamma   90.00
#
_symmetry.space_group_name_H-M   'P 1'
#
loop_
_entity.id
_entity.type
_entity.pdbx_description
1 polymer ?
#
loop_
_entity_poly.entity_id
_entity_poly.type
_entity_poly.pdbx_seq_one_letter_code
_entity_poly.pdbx_strand_id
1 'polypeptide(L)'
;MPNALREYLKDPFLNHLYTEIRKTGPIRSISLDLTQECNIRCTGCYYFSEGLDVTKTPKDESEFDAFIAKELDRGTNFVTIVGGEPSLRLDRLKKIYDNFKMNVSTNGIIPIPKDGFENMPIGV
;
A
#
# COMPACT_ATOMS: atom_id res chain seq x y z
N MET A 1 27.06 2.86 -7.94
CA MET A 1 26.78 1.81 -6.94
C MET A 1 27.64 2.07 -5.69
N PRO A 2 27.05 2.11 -4.51
CA PRO A 2 27.79 2.24 -3.26
C PRO A 2 28.83 1.12 -3.08
N ASN A 3 29.97 1.42 -2.50
CA ASN A 3 31.04 0.43 -2.29
C ASN A 3 30.55 -0.76 -1.46
N ALA A 4 29.74 -0.51 -0.43
CA ALA A 4 29.20 -1.58 0.42
C ALA A 4 28.38 -2.60 -0.38
N LEU A 5 27.55 -2.15 -1.32
CA LEU A 5 26.78 -3.06 -2.14
C LEU A 5 27.67 -3.95 -3.02
N ARG A 6 28.74 -3.36 -3.59
CA ARG A 6 29.69 -4.14 -4.38
C ARG A 6 30.36 -5.26 -3.59
N GLU A 7 30.69 -5.01 -2.32
CA GLU A 7 31.27 -6.03 -1.46
C GLU A 7 30.30 -7.19 -1.21
N TYR A 8 29.02 -6.87 -0.90
CA TYR A 8 28.01 -7.92 -0.73
C TYR A 8 27.76 -8.75 -1.99
N LEU A 9 27.84 -8.11 -3.17
CA LEU A 9 27.60 -8.79 -4.45
C LEU A 9 28.77 -9.71 -4.88
N LYS A 10 29.87 -9.76 -4.15
CA LYS A 10 30.92 -10.78 -4.33
C LYS A 10 30.45 -12.15 -3.86
N ASP A 11 29.49 -12.23 -2.95
CA ASP A 11 28.86 -13.48 -2.56
C ASP A 11 27.96 -13.99 -3.69
N PRO A 12 28.17 -15.22 -4.20
CA PRO A 12 27.38 -15.74 -5.33
C PRO A 12 25.88 -15.83 -5.06
N PHE A 13 25.49 -16.15 -3.82
CA PHE A 13 24.08 -16.25 -3.44
C PHE A 13 23.42 -14.87 -3.43
N LEU A 14 24.04 -13.87 -2.81
CA LEU A 14 23.53 -12.50 -2.78
C LEU A 14 23.47 -11.87 -4.18
N ASN A 15 24.48 -12.16 -5.02
CA ASN A 15 24.49 -11.71 -6.40
C ASN A 15 23.31 -12.30 -7.20
N HIS A 16 23.05 -13.59 -7.02
CA HIS A 16 21.92 -14.26 -7.66
C HIS A 16 20.59 -13.63 -7.25
N LEU A 17 20.35 -13.42 -5.97
CA LEU A 17 19.14 -12.75 -5.47
C LEU A 17 18.98 -11.34 -6.05
N TYR A 18 20.05 -10.57 -6.05
CA TYR A 18 20.03 -9.20 -6.60
C TYR A 18 19.68 -9.20 -8.08
N THR A 19 20.27 -10.13 -8.84
CA THR A 19 19.99 -10.27 -10.28
C THR A 19 18.53 -10.64 -10.53
N GLU A 20 17.96 -11.58 -9.76
CA GLU A 20 16.56 -11.97 -9.89
C GLU A 20 15.62 -10.81 -9.55
N ILE A 21 15.91 -10.05 -8.49
CA ILE A 21 15.13 -8.86 -8.11
C ILE A 21 15.15 -7.83 -9.24
N ARG A 22 16.30 -7.60 -9.85
CA ARG A 22 16.42 -6.63 -10.94
C ARG A 22 15.64 -7.01 -12.19
N LYS A 23 15.42 -8.28 -12.45
CA LYS A 23 14.61 -8.75 -13.58
C LYS A 23 13.14 -8.36 -13.45
N THR A 24 12.65 -8.12 -12.24
CA THR A 24 11.27 -7.70 -12.00
C THR A 24 11.01 -6.23 -12.35
N GLY A 25 12.07 -5.47 -12.65
CA GLY A 25 11.98 -4.04 -12.95
C GLY A 25 11.91 -3.15 -11.70
N PRO A 26 11.84 -1.83 -11.88
CA PRO A 26 11.78 -0.91 -10.76
C PRO A 26 10.45 -1.02 -10.01
N ILE A 27 10.51 -0.99 -8.67
CA ILE A 27 9.33 -0.87 -7.83
C ILE A 27 8.97 0.61 -7.73
N ARG A 28 7.74 0.95 -8.13
CA ARG A 28 7.14 2.26 -7.94
C ARG A 28 5.99 2.12 -6.97
N SER A 29 6.21 2.52 -5.73
CA SER A 29 5.26 2.35 -4.65
C SER A 29 4.69 3.67 -4.17
N ILE A 30 3.45 3.63 -3.71
CA ILE A 30 2.79 4.74 -3.02
C ILE A 30 2.16 4.24 -1.72
N SER A 31 1.96 5.17 -0.78
CA SER A 31 1.10 4.95 0.37
C SER A 31 -0.23 5.66 0.12
N LEU A 32 -1.33 4.97 0.40
CA LEU A 32 -2.67 5.49 0.15
C LEU A 32 -3.52 5.43 1.40
N ASP A 33 -4.10 6.56 1.76
CA ASP A 33 -5.18 6.63 2.74
C ASP A 33 -6.49 6.27 2.03
N LEU A 34 -6.99 5.07 2.28
CA LEU A 34 -8.19 4.57 1.60
C LEU A 34 -9.44 5.34 1.99
N THR A 35 -9.51 5.76 3.25
CA THR A 35 -10.61 6.50 3.84
C THR A 35 -10.13 7.32 5.04
N GLN A 36 -10.86 8.37 5.37
CA GLN A 36 -10.66 9.13 6.60
C GLN A 36 -11.43 8.53 7.79
N GLU A 37 -12.33 7.58 7.52
CA GLU A 37 -13.14 6.95 8.54
C GLU A 37 -12.33 5.94 9.34
N CYS A 38 -12.60 5.87 10.65
CA CYS A 38 -12.04 4.87 11.53
C CYS A 38 -13.03 4.55 12.63
N ASN A 39 -13.07 3.28 13.06
CA ASN A 39 -13.96 2.81 14.13
C ASN A 39 -13.32 2.85 15.51
N ILE A 40 -12.07 3.33 15.63
CA ILE A 40 -11.39 3.58 16.92
C ILE A 40 -10.57 4.87 16.84
N ARG A 41 -10.14 5.35 18.01
CA ARG A 41 -9.24 6.50 18.14
C ARG A 41 -8.05 6.07 18.99
N CYS A 42 -6.97 5.65 18.32
CA CYS A 42 -5.76 5.24 19.02
C CYS A 42 -5.02 6.45 19.60
N THR A 43 -4.52 6.30 20.82
CA THR A 43 -3.65 7.32 21.42
C THR A 43 -2.38 7.47 20.59
N GLY A 44 -2.06 8.71 20.19
CA GLY A 44 -0.88 8.99 19.38
C GLY A 44 -1.03 8.60 17.90
N CYS A 45 -2.26 8.32 17.43
CA CYS A 45 -2.49 8.05 16.02
C CYS A 45 -2.14 9.28 15.17
N TYR A 46 -1.20 9.12 14.23
CA TYR A 46 -0.76 10.23 13.38
C TYR A 46 -1.91 10.78 12.51
N TYR A 47 -2.87 9.93 12.14
CA TYR A 47 -3.96 10.29 11.24
C TYR A 47 -4.94 11.31 11.85
N PHE A 48 -5.08 11.31 13.17
CA PHE A 48 -5.94 12.24 13.91
C PHE A 48 -5.15 13.29 14.68
N SER A 49 -3.84 13.43 14.45
CA SER A 49 -3.03 14.47 15.06
C SER A 49 -3.23 15.81 14.34
N GLU A 50 -2.97 16.89 15.07
CA GLU A 50 -3.06 18.25 14.51
C GLU A 50 -2.10 18.44 13.34
N GLY A 51 -2.55 19.18 12.34
CA GLY A 51 -1.73 19.50 11.17
C GLY A 51 -1.72 18.46 10.06
N LEU A 52 -2.42 17.33 10.22
CA LEU A 52 -2.53 16.35 9.15
C LEU A 52 -3.35 16.91 7.98
N ASP A 53 -2.79 16.85 6.78
CA ASP A 53 -3.50 17.26 5.57
C ASP A 53 -4.38 16.11 5.06
N VAL A 54 -5.66 16.16 5.44
CA VAL A 54 -6.67 15.18 5.03
C VAL A 54 -7.27 15.46 3.64
N THR A 55 -6.87 16.53 3.00
CA THR A 55 -7.41 16.89 1.68
C THR A 55 -6.91 15.99 0.56
N LYS A 56 -5.85 15.25 0.81
CA LYS A 56 -5.26 14.32 -0.17
C LYS A 56 -6.01 13.00 -0.31
N THR A 57 -6.90 12.68 0.63
CA THR A 57 -7.71 11.45 0.55
C THR A 57 -8.84 11.64 -0.44
N PRO A 58 -9.02 10.73 -1.42
CA PRO A 58 -10.15 10.81 -2.35
C PRO A 58 -11.49 10.83 -1.62
N LYS A 59 -12.34 11.81 -1.91
CA LYS A 59 -13.58 12.04 -1.18
C LYS A 59 -14.76 11.23 -1.74
N ASP A 60 -14.81 11.04 -3.06
CA ASP A 60 -15.87 10.29 -3.71
C ASP A 60 -15.31 9.20 -4.63
N GLU A 61 -16.18 8.34 -5.14
CA GLU A 61 -15.78 7.21 -5.98
C GLU A 61 -15.22 7.64 -7.34
N SER A 62 -15.71 8.75 -7.87
CA SER A 62 -15.20 9.32 -9.13
C SER A 62 -13.74 9.77 -8.98
N GLU A 63 -13.44 10.49 -7.90
CA GLU A 63 -12.05 10.88 -7.57
C GLU A 63 -11.17 9.66 -7.33
N PHE A 64 -11.70 8.64 -6.66
CA PHE A 64 -10.98 7.41 -6.38
C PHE A 64 -10.63 6.66 -7.65
N ASP A 65 -11.58 6.48 -8.55
CA ASP A 65 -11.37 5.83 -9.85
C ASP A 65 -10.37 6.60 -10.72
N ALA A 66 -10.46 7.93 -10.73
CA ALA A 66 -9.50 8.78 -11.43
C ALA A 66 -8.08 8.65 -10.83
N PHE A 67 -7.98 8.53 -9.51
CA PHE A 67 -6.71 8.30 -8.83
C PHE A 67 -6.08 6.96 -9.27
N ILE A 68 -6.86 5.88 -9.30
CA ILE A 68 -6.37 4.57 -9.75
C ILE A 68 -5.86 4.66 -11.19
N ALA A 69 -6.63 5.25 -12.08
CA ALA A 69 -6.25 5.40 -13.49
C ALA A 69 -4.93 6.18 -13.64
N LYS A 70 -4.78 7.26 -12.89
CA LYS A 70 -3.58 8.09 -12.88
C LYS A 70 -2.36 7.30 -12.39
N GLU A 71 -2.51 6.54 -11.30
CA GLU A 71 -1.39 5.77 -10.75
C GLU A 71 -0.98 4.61 -11.65
N LEU A 72 -1.92 3.96 -12.33
CA LEU A 72 -1.61 2.95 -13.34
C LEU A 72 -0.83 3.56 -14.50
N ASP A 73 -1.25 4.73 -14.97
CA ASP A 73 -0.58 5.46 -16.06
C ASP A 73 0.85 5.88 -15.68
N ARG A 74 1.07 6.25 -14.42
CA ARG A 74 2.40 6.60 -13.88
C ARG A 74 3.33 5.40 -13.71
N GLY A 75 2.83 4.18 -13.84
CA GLY A 75 3.63 2.97 -13.65
C GLY A 75 3.75 2.51 -12.20
N THR A 76 2.89 3.00 -11.30
CA THR A 76 2.81 2.51 -9.92
C THR A 76 2.46 1.03 -9.93
N ASN A 77 3.23 0.22 -9.22
CA ASN A 77 3.06 -1.24 -9.20
C ASN A 77 2.95 -1.84 -7.80
N PHE A 78 3.03 -1.03 -6.76
CA PHE A 78 2.83 -1.46 -5.38
C PHE A 78 2.14 -0.36 -4.57
N VAL A 79 1.14 -0.73 -3.78
CA VAL A 79 0.38 0.20 -2.93
C VAL A 79 0.37 -0.29 -1.49
N THR A 80 0.77 0.58 -0.57
CA THR A 80 0.61 0.36 0.87
C THR A 80 -0.64 1.10 1.34
N ILE A 81 -1.61 0.36 1.85
CA ILE A 81 -2.86 0.94 2.35
C ILE A 81 -2.67 1.30 3.83
N VAL A 82 -2.87 2.56 4.13
CA VAL A 82 -2.75 3.13 5.48
C VAL A 82 -3.90 4.13 5.72
N GLY A 83 -3.88 4.85 6.83
CA GLY A 83 -4.86 5.86 7.18
C GLY A 83 -6.19 5.26 7.62
N GLY A 84 -7.04 5.96 8.36
CA GLY A 84 -8.33 5.47 8.82
C GLY A 84 -8.38 3.97 9.16
N GLU A 85 -9.50 3.34 8.87
CA GLU A 85 -9.60 1.87 8.94
C GLU A 85 -10.05 1.30 7.58
N PRO A 86 -9.15 0.63 6.86
CA PRO A 86 -9.47 0.12 5.51
C PRO A 86 -10.63 -0.88 5.44
N SER A 87 -10.88 -1.64 6.51
CA SER A 87 -11.98 -2.60 6.54
C SER A 87 -13.37 -1.95 6.47
N LEU A 88 -13.47 -0.64 6.69
CA LEU A 88 -14.71 0.11 6.52
C LEU A 88 -15.03 0.41 5.05
N ARG A 89 -14.08 0.25 4.14
CA ARG A 89 -14.25 0.53 2.73
C ARG A 89 -13.72 -0.62 1.86
N LEU A 90 -14.37 -1.79 2.02
CA LEU A 90 -14.00 -2.99 1.25
C LEU A 90 -14.19 -2.79 -0.26
N ASP A 91 -15.11 -1.95 -0.68
CA ASP A 91 -15.32 -1.58 -2.07
C ASP A 91 -14.06 -0.94 -2.69
N ARG A 92 -13.48 0.04 -2.00
CA ARG A 92 -12.24 0.69 -2.43
C ARG A 92 -11.03 -0.24 -2.32
N LEU A 93 -10.96 -1.03 -1.24
CA LEU A 93 -9.89 -1.99 -1.04
C LEU A 93 -9.84 -3.01 -2.18
N LYS A 94 -11.00 -3.49 -2.63
CA LYS A 94 -11.11 -4.42 -3.74
C LYS A 94 -10.60 -3.82 -5.06
N LYS A 95 -10.90 -2.54 -5.32
CA LYS A 95 -10.39 -1.84 -6.50
C LYS A 95 -8.86 -1.79 -6.52
N ILE A 96 -8.24 -1.54 -5.37
CA ILE A 96 -6.77 -1.55 -5.26
C ILE A 96 -6.24 -2.98 -5.42
N TYR A 97 -6.85 -3.95 -4.77
CA TYR A 97 -6.46 -5.35 -4.87
C TYR A 97 -6.47 -5.86 -6.32
N ASP A 98 -7.49 -5.47 -7.11
CA ASP A 98 -7.63 -5.92 -8.49
C ASP A 98 -6.63 -5.26 -9.45
N ASN A 99 -6.02 -4.13 -9.08
CA ASN A 99 -5.19 -3.34 -9.98
C ASN A 99 -3.70 -3.29 -9.60
N PHE A 100 -3.35 -3.56 -8.34
CA PHE A 100 -1.98 -3.41 -7.84
C PHE A 100 -1.58 -4.57 -6.95
N LYS A 101 -0.28 -4.83 -6.86
CA LYS A 101 0.28 -5.55 -5.72
C LYS A 101 0.22 -4.62 -4.51
N MET A 102 -0.16 -5.14 -3.35
CA MET A 102 -0.43 -4.29 -2.20
C MET A 102 -0.24 -5.01 -0.88
N ASN A 103 -0.17 -4.22 0.18
CA ASN A 103 -0.40 -4.67 1.55
C ASN A 103 -1.36 -3.70 2.24
N VAL A 104 -1.98 -4.15 3.32
CA VAL A 104 -2.92 -3.36 4.10
C VAL A 104 -2.64 -3.50 5.58
N SER A 105 -2.78 -2.38 6.32
CA SER A 105 -2.76 -2.37 7.77
C SER A 105 -4.17 -2.10 8.27
N THR A 106 -4.65 -2.95 9.19
CA THR A 106 -5.99 -2.85 9.78
C THR A 106 -5.92 -2.99 11.29
N ASN A 107 -6.88 -2.42 12.01
CA ASN A 107 -6.98 -2.63 13.47
C ASN A 107 -7.61 -4.00 13.83
N GLY A 108 -8.15 -4.72 12.85
CA GLY A 108 -8.67 -6.07 13.03
C GLY A 108 -10.04 -6.17 13.71
N ILE A 109 -10.70 -5.05 14.02
CA ILE A 109 -12.02 -5.08 14.67
C ILE A 109 -13.07 -5.67 13.72
N ILE A 110 -13.06 -5.25 12.46
CA ILE A 110 -13.90 -5.83 11.41
C ILE A 110 -13.00 -6.67 10.51
N PRO A 111 -13.15 -8.00 10.48
CA PRO A 111 -12.31 -8.86 9.65
C PRO A 111 -12.49 -8.54 8.16
N ILE A 112 -11.39 -8.50 7.44
CA ILE A 112 -11.43 -8.44 5.98
C ILE A 112 -11.71 -9.86 5.47
N PRO A 113 -12.74 -10.07 4.64
CA PRO A 113 -13.09 -11.41 4.17
C PRO A 113 -11.97 -11.99 3.29
N LYS A 114 -11.77 -13.29 3.40
CA LYS A 114 -10.78 -13.98 2.57
C LYS A 114 -11.23 -14.07 1.12
N ASP A 115 -12.52 -14.26 0.90
CA ASP A 115 -13.11 -14.33 -0.44
C ASP A 115 -12.96 -13.00 -1.16
N GLY A 116 -12.33 -13.03 -2.33
CA GLY A 116 -12.06 -11.84 -3.13
C GLY A 116 -10.76 -11.12 -2.77
N PHE A 117 -10.09 -11.52 -1.66
CA PHE A 117 -8.82 -10.93 -1.22
C PHE A 117 -7.77 -12.02 -0.93
N GLU A 118 -7.76 -13.06 -1.72
CA GLU A 118 -6.85 -14.20 -1.56
C GLU A 118 -5.38 -13.74 -1.66
N ASN A 119 -4.56 -14.25 -0.74
CA ASN A 119 -3.11 -13.95 -0.68
C ASN A 119 -2.76 -12.46 -0.46
N MET A 120 -3.71 -11.64 -0.03
CA MET A 120 -3.45 -10.24 0.29
C MET A 120 -2.66 -10.16 1.62
N PRO A 121 -1.47 -9.54 1.66
CA PRO A 121 -0.74 -9.32 2.90
C PRO A 121 -1.48 -8.36 3.83
N ILE A 122 -1.75 -8.80 5.06
CA ILE A 122 -2.48 -8.02 6.08
C ILE A 122 -1.59 -7.89 7.32
N GLY A 123 -1.39 -6.65 7.77
CA GLY A 123 -0.80 -6.32 9.06
C GLY A 123 -1.88 -5.86 10.06
N VAL A 124 -1.75 -6.27 11.29
CA VAL A 124 -2.64 -5.89 12.38
C VAL A 124 -1.88 -5.21 13.51
#